data_470ddb4e975e95960e955592c8482a00
#
_entry.id   470ddb4e975e95960e955592c8482a00
#
_cell.length_a   1.000
_cell.length_b   1.000
_cell.length_c   1.000
_cell.angle_alpha   90.00
_cell.angle_beta   90.00
_cell.angle_gamma   90.00
#
_symmetry.space_group_name_H-M   'P 1'
#
loop_
_entity.id
_entity.type
_entity.pdbx_description
1 polymer ?
#
loop_
_entity_poly.entity_id
_entity_poly.type
_entity_poly.pdbx_seq_one_letter_code
_entity_poly.pdbx_strand_id
1 'polypeptide(L)'
;MIQLAAAVAADHESDRPPLLICVLKGAVVFMTDFARALPIAAEMEFMAISSYGSATRSSGVVRILKDLNSDITGRRVLIVEDIIDSGLTLSWLLKNLESRGPASVDVVTLLRKPEAVKVELDVRYVGFDIPTEFVVGYGLDYAERYRDLPFVGLLAERMYRDE
;
A
#
# COMPACT_ATOMS: atom_id res chain seq x y z
N MET A 1 12.68 -6.59 -4.14
CA MET A 1 11.89 -7.43 -3.21
C MET A 1 12.72 -7.94 -2.03
N ILE A 2 13.74 -8.77 -2.24
CA ILE A 2 14.54 -9.38 -1.16
C ILE A 2 15.16 -8.34 -0.21
N GLN A 3 15.75 -7.27 -0.73
CA GLN A 3 16.35 -6.21 0.09
C GLN A 3 15.31 -5.50 0.97
N LEU A 4 14.13 -5.21 0.42
CA LEU A 4 13.03 -4.58 1.13
C LEU A 4 12.50 -5.50 2.25
N ALA A 5 12.31 -6.78 1.95
CA ALA A 5 11.89 -7.79 2.93
C ALA A 5 12.92 -7.98 4.05
N ALA A 6 14.22 -7.97 3.72
CA ALA A 6 15.29 -8.07 4.73
C ALA A 6 15.34 -6.85 5.65
N ALA A 7 15.12 -5.63 5.12
CA ALA A 7 15.06 -4.40 5.92
C ALA A 7 13.89 -4.45 6.91
N VAL A 8 12.71 -4.86 6.44
CA VAL A 8 11.54 -5.05 7.31
C VAL A 8 11.80 -6.09 8.39
N ALA A 9 12.38 -7.23 8.01
CA ALA A 9 12.66 -8.31 8.96
C ALA A 9 13.60 -7.87 10.09
N ALA A 10 14.66 -7.12 9.77
CA ALA A 10 15.63 -6.62 10.75
C ALA A 10 14.98 -5.75 11.85
N ASP A 11 13.93 -5.02 11.48
CA ASP A 11 13.22 -4.13 12.41
C ASP A 11 12.07 -4.82 13.16
N HIS A 12 11.65 -6.00 12.69
CA HIS A 12 10.48 -6.72 13.21
C HIS A 12 10.84 -8.05 13.88
N GLU A 13 12.10 -8.25 14.25
CA GLU A 13 12.49 -9.41 15.07
C GLU A 13 11.78 -9.34 16.43
N SER A 14 10.84 -10.25 16.64
CA SER A 14 10.12 -10.39 17.91
C SER A 14 9.49 -11.79 18.02
N ASP A 15 9.11 -12.17 19.22
CA ASP A 15 8.42 -13.44 19.51
C ASP A 15 7.03 -13.52 18.85
N ARG A 16 6.47 -12.38 18.43
CA ARG A 16 5.15 -12.32 17.78
C ARG A 16 5.29 -11.79 16.34
N PRO A 17 4.79 -12.56 15.35
CA PRO A 17 4.82 -12.16 13.94
C PRO A 17 4.14 -10.81 13.69
N PRO A 18 4.68 -9.95 12.80
CA PRO A 18 3.99 -8.75 12.36
C PRO A 18 2.72 -9.12 11.58
N LEU A 19 1.72 -8.25 11.68
CA LEU A 19 0.49 -8.33 10.90
C LEU A 19 0.63 -7.48 9.64
N LEU A 20 0.71 -8.13 8.49
CA LEU A 20 0.71 -7.47 7.20
C LEU A 20 -0.72 -7.14 6.81
N ILE A 21 -1.04 -5.88 6.55
CA ILE A 21 -2.35 -5.44 6.08
C ILE A 21 -2.24 -5.04 4.61
N CYS A 22 -2.82 -5.84 3.72
CA CYS A 22 -2.91 -5.56 2.29
C CYS A 22 -4.10 -4.65 2.00
N VAL A 23 -3.87 -3.54 1.33
CA VAL A 23 -4.94 -2.67 0.83
C VAL A 23 -5.37 -3.13 -0.57
N LEU A 24 -6.55 -3.71 -0.65
CA LEU A 24 -7.12 -4.25 -1.89
C LEU A 24 -7.56 -3.11 -2.83
N LYS A 25 -7.49 -3.33 -4.15
CA LYS A 25 -7.03 -4.52 -4.89
C LYS A 25 -5.55 -4.41 -5.30
N GLY A 26 -5.05 -3.19 -5.49
CA GLY A 26 -3.76 -2.93 -6.14
C GLY A 26 -2.57 -3.63 -5.48
N ALA A 27 -2.52 -3.62 -4.16
CA ALA A 27 -1.39 -4.16 -3.41
C ALA A 27 -1.32 -5.70 -3.35
N VAL A 28 -2.32 -6.44 -3.85
CA VAL A 28 -2.40 -7.89 -3.65
C VAL A 28 -1.22 -8.65 -4.27
N VAL A 29 -0.77 -8.24 -5.45
CA VAL A 29 0.35 -8.89 -6.15
C VAL A 29 1.65 -8.62 -5.40
N PHE A 30 1.91 -7.37 -5.05
CA PHE A 30 3.07 -6.98 -4.25
C PHE A 30 3.08 -7.67 -2.89
N MET A 31 1.94 -7.68 -2.17
CA MET A 31 1.79 -8.35 -0.87
C MET A 31 2.19 -9.82 -0.94
N THR A 32 1.73 -10.53 -1.98
CA THR A 32 1.99 -11.96 -2.14
C THR A 32 3.48 -12.25 -2.30
N ASP A 33 4.15 -11.51 -3.17
CA ASP A 33 5.58 -11.68 -3.40
C ASP A 33 6.42 -11.18 -2.22
N PHE A 34 6.00 -10.08 -1.58
CA PHE A 34 6.65 -9.55 -0.40
C PHE A 34 6.60 -10.53 0.78
N ALA A 35 5.42 -11.09 1.08
CA ALA A 35 5.24 -12.05 2.16
C ALA A 35 6.07 -13.32 1.95
N ARG A 36 6.19 -13.78 0.69
CA ARG A 36 7.03 -14.94 0.34
C ARG A 36 8.54 -14.65 0.43
N ALA A 37 8.93 -13.40 0.21
CA ALA A 37 10.32 -12.97 0.33
C ALA A 37 10.74 -12.63 1.77
N LEU A 38 9.77 -12.44 2.68
CA LEU A 38 10.02 -12.07 4.06
C LEU A 38 10.67 -13.25 4.80
N PRO A 39 11.88 -13.09 5.40
CA PRO A 39 12.59 -14.21 6.06
C PRO A 39 12.10 -14.50 7.49
N ILE A 40 11.03 -13.86 7.93
CA ILE A 40 10.37 -14.07 9.23
C ILE A 40 8.91 -14.48 9.00
N ALA A 41 8.31 -15.14 9.99
CA ALA A 41 6.90 -15.43 9.99
C ALA A 41 6.08 -14.11 10.00
N ALA A 42 4.95 -14.09 9.30
CA ALA A 42 4.02 -12.98 9.30
C ALA A 42 2.58 -13.48 9.21
N GLU A 43 1.65 -12.74 9.76
CA GLU A 43 0.22 -12.94 9.55
C GLU A 43 -0.28 -11.98 8.48
N MET A 44 -1.33 -12.35 7.74
CA MET A 44 -1.88 -11.54 6.65
C MET A 44 -3.34 -11.22 6.88
N GLU A 45 -3.68 -9.96 6.70
CA GLU A 45 -5.05 -9.43 6.69
C GLU A 45 -5.27 -8.53 5.47
N PHE A 46 -6.54 -8.31 5.14
CA PHE A 46 -6.94 -7.56 3.96
C PHE A 46 -7.96 -6.50 4.32
N MET A 47 -7.75 -5.29 3.82
CA MET A 47 -8.73 -4.21 3.86
C MET A 47 -9.10 -3.79 2.45
N ALA A 48 -10.33 -3.34 2.25
CA ALA A 48 -10.74 -2.65 1.05
C ALA A 48 -11.28 -1.28 1.42
N ILE A 49 -10.73 -0.25 0.81
CA ILE A 49 -11.13 1.14 1.01
C ILE A 49 -11.43 1.78 -0.35
N SER A 50 -12.34 2.72 -0.36
CA SER A 50 -12.60 3.57 -1.52
C SER A 50 -12.42 5.03 -1.14
N SER A 51 -11.70 5.79 -1.98
CA SER A 51 -11.69 7.24 -1.90
C SER A 51 -12.86 7.79 -2.71
N TYR A 52 -13.65 8.69 -2.12
CA TYR A 52 -14.71 9.38 -2.84
C TYR A 52 -14.12 10.54 -3.65
N GLY A 53 -14.34 10.52 -4.95
CA GLY A 53 -13.92 11.56 -5.90
C GLY A 53 -13.59 10.96 -7.27
N SER A 54 -13.76 11.76 -8.33
CA SER A 54 -13.26 11.39 -9.65
C SER A 54 -11.73 11.29 -9.63
N ALA A 55 -11.14 10.52 -10.53
CA ALA A 55 -9.69 10.25 -10.64
C ALA A 55 -8.79 11.51 -10.59
N THR A 56 -9.37 12.71 -10.72
CA THR A 56 -8.68 14.00 -10.73
C THR A 56 -8.89 14.86 -9.47
N ARG A 57 -9.83 14.50 -8.56
CA ARG A 57 -10.07 15.24 -7.31
C ARG A 57 -10.48 14.28 -6.19
N SER A 58 -9.52 13.83 -5.38
CA SER A 58 -9.85 13.14 -4.14
C SER A 58 -10.45 14.17 -3.16
N SER A 59 -11.68 13.94 -2.75
CA SER A 59 -12.37 14.77 -1.74
C SER A 59 -11.87 14.55 -0.31
N GLY A 60 -10.92 13.65 -0.12
CA GLY A 60 -10.41 13.24 1.21
C GLY A 60 -11.38 12.35 2.00
N VAL A 61 -12.57 12.06 1.47
CA VAL A 61 -13.51 11.13 2.11
C VAL A 61 -13.14 9.70 1.75
N VAL A 62 -12.76 8.92 2.74
CA VAL A 62 -12.44 7.50 2.61
C VAL A 62 -13.53 6.66 3.27
N ARG A 63 -13.96 5.61 2.56
CA ARG A 63 -14.93 4.65 3.05
C ARG A 63 -14.28 3.26 3.14
N ILE A 64 -14.44 2.60 4.27
CA ILE A 64 -14.06 1.19 4.43
C ILE A 64 -15.16 0.33 3.79
N LEU A 65 -14.79 -0.48 2.80
CA LEU A 65 -15.66 -1.45 2.13
C LEU A 65 -15.54 -2.84 2.76
N LYS A 66 -14.33 -3.22 3.17
CA LYS A 66 -14.02 -4.40 3.96
C LYS A 66 -13.05 -4.01 5.07
N ASP A 67 -13.42 -4.26 6.30
CA ASP A 67 -12.56 -4.04 7.46
C ASP A 67 -11.77 -5.31 7.83
N LEU A 68 -10.84 -5.17 8.77
CA LEU A 68 -10.09 -6.28 9.36
C LEU A 68 -11.04 -7.24 10.08
N ASN A 69 -10.72 -8.52 10.06
CA ASN A 69 -11.47 -9.54 10.78
C ASN A 69 -10.96 -9.73 12.22
N SER A 70 -9.73 -9.29 12.50
CA SER A 70 -9.07 -9.47 13.79
C SER A 70 -8.83 -8.15 14.52
N ASP A 71 -8.77 -8.22 15.86
CA ASP A 71 -8.33 -7.12 16.71
C ASP A 71 -6.81 -6.91 16.56
N ILE A 72 -6.42 -5.66 16.34
CA ILE A 72 -5.01 -5.27 16.18
C ILE A 72 -4.40 -4.63 17.43
N THR A 73 -5.15 -4.57 18.53
CA THR A 73 -4.67 -4.00 19.80
C THR A 73 -3.35 -4.67 20.22
N GLY A 74 -2.31 -3.86 20.46
CA GLY A 74 -0.98 -4.33 20.85
C GLY A 74 -0.22 -5.10 19.78
N ARG A 75 -0.70 -5.16 18.52
CA ARG A 75 -0.01 -5.81 17.40
C ARG A 75 0.96 -4.84 16.73
N ARG A 76 2.05 -5.38 16.18
CA ARG A 76 2.88 -4.67 15.20
C ARG A 76 2.22 -4.83 13.84
N VAL A 77 1.81 -3.72 13.25
CA VAL A 77 1.10 -3.66 11.97
C VAL A 77 2.02 -3.12 10.89
N LEU A 78 2.03 -3.76 9.74
CA LEU A 78 2.71 -3.29 8.54
C LEU A 78 1.69 -3.16 7.41
N ILE A 79 1.37 -1.93 7.01
CA ILE A 79 0.54 -1.67 5.84
C ILE A 79 1.35 -1.96 4.59
N VAL A 80 0.79 -2.76 3.68
CA VAL A 80 1.40 -3.09 2.39
C VAL A 80 0.62 -2.40 1.28
N GLU A 81 1.28 -1.44 0.62
CA GLU A 81 0.73 -0.62 -0.45
C GLU A 81 1.47 -0.85 -1.77
N ASP A 82 0.74 -0.78 -2.86
CA ASP A 82 1.32 -0.84 -4.22
C ASP A 82 2.00 0.47 -4.60
N ILE A 83 1.32 1.60 -4.36
CA ILE A 83 1.81 2.92 -4.73
C ILE A 83 1.34 4.02 -3.77
N ILE A 84 2.25 4.90 -3.41
CA ILE A 84 1.93 6.18 -2.75
C ILE A 84 1.97 7.28 -3.80
N ASP A 85 0.79 7.81 -4.13
CA ASP A 85 0.60 8.97 -5.00
C ASP A 85 0.40 10.23 -4.15
N SER A 86 -0.81 10.76 -3.98
CA SER A 86 -1.05 11.93 -3.13
C SER A 86 -0.84 11.70 -1.63
N GLY A 87 -0.90 10.46 -1.19
CA GLY A 87 -0.77 10.06 0.21
C GLY A 87 -2.00 10.31 1.09
N LEU A 88 -3.04 10.97 0.57
CA LEU A 88 -4.23 11.34 1.36
C LEU A 88 -4.96 10.12 1.93
N THR A 89 -5.16 9.10 1.11
CA THR A 89 -5.82 7.85 1.52
C THR A 89 -5.01 7.11 2.58
N LEU A 90 -3.70 7.01 2.37
CA LEU A 90 -2.79 6.37 3.32
C LEU A 90 -2.73 7.13 4.66
N SER A 91 -2.68 8.46 4.63
CA SER A 91 -2.71 9.29 5.84
C SER A 91 -3.97 9.06 6.67
N TRP A 92 -5.13 8.95 6.00
CA TRP A 92 -6.38 8.61 6.66
C TRP A 92 -6.34 7.19 7.26
N LEU A 93 -5.83 6.22 6.50
CA LEU A 93 -5.73 4.83 6.92
C LEU A 93 -4.82 4.67 8.15
N LEU A 94 -3.66 5.32 8.16
CA LEU A 94 -2.74 5.34 9.29
C LEU A 94 -3.45 5.81 10.56
N LYS A 95 -4.12 6.96 10.52
CA LYS A 95 -4.87 7.50 11.67
C LYS A 95 -5.98 6.56 12.14
N ASN A 96 -6.68 5.91 11.20
CA ASN A 96 -7.72 4.95 11.51
C ASN A 96 -7.16 3.72 12.25
N LEU A 97 -6.07 3.14 11.73
CA LEU A 97 -5.46 1.96 12.35
C LEU A 97 -4.78 2.30 13.69
N GLU A 98 -4.09 3.43 13.79
CA GLU A 98 -3.49 3.92 15.05
C GLU A 98 -4.53 4.09 16.15
N SER A 99 -5.74 4.56 15.81
CA SER A 99 -6.84 4.73 16.78
C SER A 99 -7.33 3.42 17.38
N ARG A 100 -6.98 2.27 16.80
CA ARG A 100 -7.34 0.92 17.27
C ARG A 100 -6.32 0.34 18.27
N GLY A 101 -5.31 1.12 18.69
CA GLY A 101 -4.35 0.75 19.73
C GLY A 101 -3.32 -0.32 19.37
N PRO A 102 -2.79 -0.38 18.14
CA PRO A 102 -1.67 -1.27 17.83
C PRO A 102 -0.41 -0.86 18.59
N ALA A 103 0.57 -1.75 18.69
CA ALA A 103 1.89 -1.43 19.26
C ALA A 103 2.69 -0.52 18.33
N SER A 104 2.57 -0.73 17.01
CA SER A 104 3.12 0.13 15.96
C SER A 104 2.33 -0.02 14.67
N VAL A 105 2.38 1.01 13.83
CA VAL A 105 1.91 0.97 12.44
C VAL A 105 3.02 1.51 11.55
N ASP A 106 3.59 0.65 10.73
CA ASP A 106 4.59 1.00 9.73
C ASP A 106 4.00 0.80 8.32
N VAL A 107 4.67 1.34 7.29
CA VAL A 107 4.26 1.21 5.90
C VAL A 107 5.40 0.65 5.06
N VAL A 108 5.08 -0.33 4.22
CA VAL A 108 5.93 -0.76 3.11
C VAL A 108 5.18 -0.51 1.80
N THR A 109 5.82 0.18 0.88
CA THR A 109 5.25 0.45 -0.45
C THR A 109 6.19 -0.02 -1.55
N LEU A 110 5.62 -0.55 -2.64
CA LEU A 110 6.43 -0.88 -3.81
C LEU A 110 6.90 0.38 -4.52
N LEU A 111 5.99 1.33 -4.76
CA LEU A 111 6.24 2.55 -5.50
C LEU A 111 5.86 3.79 -4.67
N ARG A 112 6.61 4.88 -4.88
CA ARG A 112 6.25 6.19 -4.35
C ARG A 112 6.51 7.26 -5.41
N LYS A 113 5.58 8.23 -5.53
CA LYS A 113 5.73 9.44 -6.35
C LYS A 113 6.03 10.63 -5.44
N PRO A 114 7.29 10.94 -5.11
CA PRO A 114 7.61 11.97 -4.12
C PRO A 114 7.02 13.35 -4.45
N GLU A 115 6.99 13.71 -5.75
CA GLU A 115 6.47 14.99 -6.22
C GLU A 115 4.93 15.10 -6.17
N ALA A 116 4.21 13.96 -6.08
CA ALA A 116 2.76 13.94 -6.01
C ALA A 116 2.23 13.96 -4.57
N VAL A 117 3.07 13.64 -3.59
CA VAL A 117 2.69 13.58 -2.16
C VAL A 117 2.28 14.96 -1.66
N LYS A 118 1.08 15.04 -1.06
CA LYS A 118 0.46 16.30 -0.60
C LYS A 118 0.40 16.44 0.92
N VAL A 119 0.77 15.39 1.65
CA VAL A 119 0.69 15.30 3.11
C VAL A 119 2.00 14.74 3.64
N GLU A 120 2.35 15.14 4.85
CA GLU A 120 3.49 14.54 5.54
C GLU A 120 3.18 13.08 5.89
N LEU A 121 4.04 12.17 5.45
CA LEU A 121 3.95 10.73 5.69
C LEU A 121 5.31 10.20 6.09
N ASP A 122 5.37 9.55 7.23
CA ASP A 122 6.55 8.75 7.59
C ASP A 122 6.40 7.35 6.98
N VAL A 123 7.06 7.14 5.84
CA VAL A 123 7.06 5.86 5.12
C VAL A 123 8.45 5.26 5.20
N ARG A 124 8.58 4.28 6.08
CA ARG A 124 9.87 3.69 6.43
C ARG A 124 10.47 2.82 5.32
N TYR A 125 9.64 2.08 4.59
CA TYR A 125 10.09 1.11 3.60
C TYR A 125 9.53 1.44 2.22
N VAL A 126 10.39 1.90 1.33
CA VAL A 126 10.04 2.26 -0.06
C VAL A 126 10.85 1.42 -1.02
N GLY A 127 10.17 0.75 -1.95
CA GLY A 127 10.82 -0.01 -2.99
C GLY A 127 11.49 0.89 -4.03
N PHE A 128 10.70 1.74 -4.68
CA PHE A 128 11.18 2.64 -5.73
C PHE A 128 10.48 4.00 -5.68
N ASP A 129 11.24 5.08 -5.80
CA ASP A 129 10.72 6.39 -6.14
C ASP A 129 10.58 6.48 -7.66
N ILE A 130 9.43 6.94 -8.14
CA ILE A 130 9.10 7.08 -9.56
C ILE A 130 8.56 8.49 -9.86
N PRO A 131 8.66 8.97 -11.12
CA PRO A 131 8.01 10.21 -11.55
C PRO A 131 6.48 10.15 -11.44
N THR A 132 5.82 11.30 -11.70
CA THR A 132 4.36 11.45 -11.61
C THR A 132 3.57 10.82 -12.77
N GLU A 133 4.21 10.01 -13.58
CA GLU A 133 3.61 9.32 -14.73
C GLU A 133 2.58 8.27 -14.29
N PHE A 134 1.64 7.95 -15.19
CA PHE A 134 0.62 6.95 -14.93
C PHE A 134 1.17 5.55 -15.18
N VAL A 135 1.20 4.73 -14.15
CA VAL A 135 1.73 3.36 -14.20
C VAL A 135 0.65 2.32 -14.00
N VAL A 136 0.80 1.18 -14.67
CA VAL A 136 -0.10 0.03 -14.61
C VAL A 136 0.69 -1.26 -14.53
N GLY A 137 0.04 -2.34 -14.16
CA GLY A 137 0.64 -3.67 -14.04
C GLY A 137 1.12 -3.99 -12.63
N TYR A 138 1.40 -5.24 -12.38
CA TYR A 138 1.81 -5.78 -11.09
C TYR A 138 0.83 -5.43 -9.96
N GLY A 139 -0.48 -5.52 -10.25
CA GLY A 139 -1.59 -5.16 -9.37
C GLY A 139 -2.22 -3.80 -9.67
N LEU A 140 -1.45 -2.85 -10.19
CA LEU A 140 -1.93 -1.52 -10.58
C LEU A 140 -2.81 -1.58 -11.84
N ASP A 141 -3.87 -0.76 -11.88
CA ASP A 141 -4.83 -0.78 -12.97
C ASP A 141 -5.07 0.57 -13.64
N TYR A 142 -5.72 0.47 -14.80
CA TYR A 142 -6.51 1.53 -15.41
C TYR A 142 -7.85 0.93 -15.85
N ALA A 143 -8.95 1.46 -15.31
CA ALA A 143 -10.32 0.99 -15.57
C ALA A 143 -10.48 -0.53 -15.39
N GLU A 144 -9.95 -1.09 -14.29
CA GLU A 144 -9.92 -2.51 -13.91
C GLU A 144 -9.13 -3.42 -14.88
N ARG A 145 -8.27 -2.84 -15.74
CA ARG A 145 -7.41 -3.57 -16.68
C ARG A 145 -5.96 -3.49 -16.25
N TYR A 146 -5.14 -4.42 -16.74
CA TYR A 146 -3.67 -4.46 -16.62
C TYR A 146 -3.10 -4.92 -15.26
N ARG A 147 -3.93 -5.24 -14.25
CA ARG A 147 -3.43 -5.75 -12.96
C ARG A 147 -2.62 -7.04 -13.09
N ASP A 148 -2.92 -7.85 -14.10
CA ASP A 148 -2.34 -9.16 -14.41
C ASP A 148 -0.97 -9.10 -15.09
N LEU A 149 -0.52 -7.92 -15.53
CA LEU A 149 0.81 -7.79 -16.13
C LEU A 149 1.90 -8.11 -15.10
N PRO A 150 2.92 -8.93 -15.46
CA PRO A 150 3.98 -9.35 -14.53
C PRO A 150 5.06 -8.28 -14.31
N PHE A 151 4.83 -7.06 -14.76
CA PHE A 151 5.71 -5.91 -14.64
C PHE A 151 4.91 -4.63 -14.42
N VAL A 152 5.57 -3.57 -13.96
CA VAL A 152 5.03 -2.21 -13.94
C VAL A 152 5.44 -1.51 -15.23
N GLY A 153 4.48 -0.92 -15.93
CA GLY A 153 4.69 -0.19 -17.18
C GLY A 153 4.01 1.17 -17.18
N LEU A 154 4.48 2.05 -18.06
CA LEU A 154 3.85 3.35 -18.29
C LEU A 154 2.62 3.17 -19.19
N LEU A 155 1.49 3.75 -18.80
CA LEU A 155 0.33 3.85 -19.67
C LEU A 155 0.52 5.03 -20.63
N ALA A 156 0.34 4.78 -21.93
CA ALA A 156 0.46 5.83 -22.92
C ALA A 156 -0.58 6.94 -22.67
N GLU A 157 -0.15 8.21 -22.69
CA GLU A 157 -0.99 9.38 -22.37
C GLU A 157 -2.31 9.43 -23.16
N ARG A 158 -2.28 8.99 -24.43
CA ARG A 158 -3.48 8.89 -25.28
C ARG A 158 -4.59 7.99 -24.71
N MET A 159 -4.29 7.15 -23.71
CA MET A 159 -5.25 6.23 -23.12
C MET A 159 -6.06 6.85 -21.98
N TYR A 160 -5.63 7.98 -21.42
CA TYR A 160 -6.27 8.61 -20.25
C TYR A 160 -6.42 10.14 -20.35
N ARG A 161 -5.99 10.78 -21.46
CA ARG A 161 -6.16 12.23 -21.67
C ARG A 161 -7.45 12.62 -22.40
N ASP A 162 -8.17 11.67 -22.99
CA ASP A 162 -9.38 11.91 -23.80
C ASP A 162 -10.69 11.67 -23.00
N GLU A 163 -10.63 11.67 -21.64
CA GLU A 163 -11.81 11.61 -20.78
C GLU A 163 -12.05 12.89 -19.98
#